data_24869c3a3d9934bcbaa25187a5ec09c3
#
_entry.id   24869c3a3d9934bcbaa25187a5ec09c3
#
_cell.length_a   1.000
_cell.length_b   1.000
_cell.length_c   1.000
_cell.angle_alpha   90.00
_cell.angle_beta   90.00
_cell.angle_gamma   90.00
#
_symmetry.space_group_name_H-M   'P 1'
#
loop_
_entity.id
_entity.type
_entity.pdbx_description
1 polymer ?
#
loop_
_entity_poly.entity_id
_entity_poly.type
_entity_poly.pdbx_seq_one_letter_code
_entity_poly.pdbx_strand_id
1 'polypeptide(L)'
;MSNRDTWHPQWADVLTSVALLSRLPVRIDVSRATARGSRQCWAYGVVGLILGAIASSVAWIGMTIQLPPLTIGFIIIATTAFVTGAMHYDGMADCLDGLWGGWTPAQRLDIMKDSHIGVYGAVGLVCLLGLQASLYEQLISQSIWPIIGIMAISRAVMVPVMTWLPNSRTSGLSAQVGRPSVSTAVLALGVGSVVALLTGAWPAILVAALAA
;
A
#
# COMPACT_ATOMS: atom_id res chain seq x y z
N MET A 1 -3.57 32.97 -17.65
CA MET A 1 -4.84 32.25 -17.81
C MET A 1 -4.92 31.21 -16.70
N SER A 2 -5.78 31.44 -15.72
CA SER A 2 -5.99 30.59 -14.54
C SER A 2 -6.52 29.24 -15.00
N ASN A 3 -5.66 28.22 -14.98
CA ASN A 3 -6.08 26.85 -15.13
C ASN A 3 -6.92 26.51 -13.89
N ARG A 4 -8.24 26.57 -14.00
CA ARG A 4 -9.15 26.17 -12.95
C ARG A 4 -8.84 24.73 -12.63
N ASP A 5 -8.18 24.54 -11.53
CA ASP A 5 -7.76 23.28 -10.95
C ASP A 5 -8.98 22.41 -10.72
N THR A 6 -9.35 21.65 -11.74
CA THR A 6 -10.50 20.76 -11.67
C THR A 6 -10.14 19.64 -10.71
N TRP A 7 -10.79 19.62 -9.56
CA TRP A 7 -10.68 18.60 -8.52
C TRP A 7 -11.06 17.19 -9.01
N HIS A 8 -11.57 17.08 -10.22
CA HIS A 8 -12.09 15.83 -10.76
C HIS A 8 -11.02 14.74 -10.91
N PRO A 9 -11.36 13.49 -10.52
CA PRO A 9 -10.55 12.31 -10.81
C PRO A 9 -10.21 12.22 -12.31
N GLN A 10 -8.96 11.87 -12.61
CA GLN A 10 -8.48 11.74 -13.97
C GLN A 10 -7.82 10.37 -14.16
N TRP A 11 -7.95 9.78 -15.35
CA TRP A 11 -7.29 8.51 -15.65
C TRP A 11 -5.77 8.57 -15.45
N ALA A 12 -5.16 9.71 -15.74
CA ALA A 12 -3.73 9.93 -15.51
C ALA A 12 -3.34 9.78 -14.03
N ASP A 13 -4.25 10.04 -13.08
CA ASP A 13 -4.00 9.86 -11.65
C ASP A 13 -3.78 8.37 -11.33
N VAL A 14 -4.51 7.47 -11.99
CA VAL A 14 -4.34 6.02 -11.83
C VAL A 14 -2.94 5.60 -12.29
N LEU A 15 -2.53 6.03 -13.50
CA LEU A 15 -1.21 5.70 -14.03
C LEU A 15 -0.09 6.24 -13.13
N THR A 16 -0.23 7.47 -12.64
CA THR A 16 0.76 8.07 -11.74
C THR A 16 0.80 7.32 -10.39
N SER A 17 -0.34 6.94 -9.85
CA SER A 17 -0.40 6.15 -8.60
C SER A 17 0.18 4.74 -8.78
N VAL A 18 -0.04 4.10 -9.93
CA VAL A 18 0.61 2.81 -10.28
C VAL A 18 2.13 2.98 -10.34
N ALA A 19 2.63 4.02 -11.03
CA ALA A 19 4.07 4.28 -11.11
C ALA A 19 4.69 4.57 -9.75
N LEU A 20 3.94 5.20 -8.83
CA LEU A 20 4.40 5.54 -7.50
C LEU A 20 4.45 4.32 -6.56
N LEU A 21 3.39 3.50 -6.56
CA LEU A 21 3.21 2.41 -5.61
C LEU A 21 3.62 1.04 -6.14
N SER A 22 4.13 0.98 -7.38
CA SER A 22 4.58 -0.27 -8.00
C SER A 22 5.75 -0.07 -8.96
N ARG A 23 6.33 -1.18 -9.38
CA ARG A 23 7.36 -1.24 -10.44
C ARG A 23 6.76 -1.63 -11.80
N LEU A 24 5.44 -1.60 -11.92
CA LEU A 24 4.78 -1.92 -13.18
C LEU A 24 5.18 -0.88 -14.25
N PRO A 25 5.47 -1.32 -15.48
CA PRO A 25 5.97 -0.45 -16.55
C PRO A 25 4.84 0.40 -17.13
N VAL A 26 4.54 1.52 -16.50
CA VAL A 26 3.56 2.50 -16.98
C VAL A 26 4.24 3.79 -17.42
N ARG A 27 3.73 4.41 -18.46
CA ARG A 27 4.21 5.71 -18.94
C ARG A 27 3.43 6.82 -18.27
N ILE A 28 4.11 7.76 -17.65
CA ILE A 28 3.52 8.93 -16.99
C ILE A 28 4.09 10.22 -17.55
N ASP A 29 3.30 11.26 -17.55
CA ASP A 29 3.76 12.64 -17.73
C ASP A 29 4.18 13.19 -16.36
N VAL A 30 5.48 13.29 -16.12
CA VAL A 30 6.06 13.73 -14.85
C VAL A 30 5.63 15.16 -14.51
N SER A 31 5.55 16.06 -15.51
CA SER A 31 5.15 17.45 -15.30
C SER A 31 3.71 17.54 -14.79
N ARG A 32 2.81 16.78 -15.38
CA ARG A 32 1.41 16.65 -14.97
C ARG A 32 1.28 15.98 -13.61
N ALA A 33 2.02 14.90 -13.36
CA ALA A 33 2.02 14.19 -12.08
C ALA A 33 2.44 15.13 -10.93
N THR A 34 3.50 15.92 -11.14
CA THR A 34 3.96 16.92 -10.15
C THR A 34 2.93 18.01 -9.93
N ALA A 35 2.31 18.53 -10.98
CA ALA A 35 1.27 19.55 -10.87
C ALA A 35 -0.01 19.04 -10.15
N ARG A 36 -0.33 17.76 -10.31
CA ARG A 36 -1.47 17.12 -9.60
C ARG A 36 -1.18 16.86 -8.14
N GLY A 37 0.06 16.57 -7.77
CA GLY A 37 0.48 16.31 -6.39
C GLY A 37 -0.41 15.27 -5.68
N SER A 38 -0.82 15.56 -4.45
CA SER A 38 -1.62 14.65 -3.62
C SER A 38 -3.04 14.37 -4.13
N ARG A 39 -3.53 15.10 -5.13
CA ARG A 39 -4.86 14.87 -5.72
C ARG A 39 -5.00 13.50 -6.37
N GLN A 40 -3.89 12.93 -6.87
CA GLN A 40 -3.85 11.59 -7.46
C GLN A 40 -4.07 10.45 -6.45
N CYS A 41 -3.92 10.71 -5.15
CA CYS A 41 -3.99 9.68 -4.11
C CYS A 41 -5.37 9.00 -4.02
N TRP A 42 -6.43 9.58 -4.56
CA TRP A 42 -7.73 8.91 -4.64
C TRP A 42 -7.64 7.54 -5.33
N ALA A 43 -6.69 7.38 -6.27
CA ALA A 43 -6.49 6.17 -7.04
C ALA A 43 -5.69 5.07 -6.31
N TYR A 44 -5.23 5.30 -5.08
CA TYR A 44 -4.45 4.29 -4.33
C TYR A 44 -5.25 2.99 -4.12
N GLY A 45 -6.56 3.09 -3.86
CA GLY A 45 -7.44 1.92 -3.80
C GLY A 45 -7.50 1.13 -5.12
N VAL A 46 -7.44 1.85 -6.28
CA VAL A 46 -7.38 1.22 -7.60
C VAL A 46 -6.05 0.48 -7.80
N VAL A 47 -4.94 1.07 -7.34
CA VAL A 47 -3.64 0.37 -7.37
C VAL A 47 -3.69 -0.89 -6.53
N GLY A 48 -4.31 -0.81 -5.33
CA GLY A 48 -4.53 -1.97 -4.48
C GLY A 48 -5.36 -3.08 -5.16
N LEU A 49 -6.41 -2.71 -5.91
CA LEU A 49 -7.18 -3.65 -6.74
C LEU A 49 -6.29 -4.35 -7.78
N ILE A 50 -5.43 -3.61 -8.49
CA ILE A 50 -4.51 -4.19 -9.49
C ILE A 50 -3.55 -5.18 -8.80
N LEU A 51 -2.94 -4.78 -7.70
CA LEU A 51 -2.02 -5.64 -6.93
C LEU A 51 -2.73 -6.88 -6.38
N GLY A 52 -3.96 -6.70 -5.91
CA GLY A 52 -4.81 -7.79 -5.42
C GLY A 52 -5.20 -8.76 -6.53
N ALA A 53 -5.50 -8.27 -7.73
CA ALA A 53 -5.77 -9.11 -8.89
C ALA A 53 -4.54 -9.95 -9.27
N ILE A 54 -3.34 -9.37 -9.24
CA ILE A 54 -2.07 -10.09 -9.45
C ILE A 54 -1.90 -11.16 -8.37
N ALA A 55 -2.08 -10.82 -7.11
CA ALA A 55 -1.96 -11.75 -5.98
C ALA A 55 -2.98 -12.91 -6.06
N SER A 56 -4.24 -12.61 -6.41
CA SER A 56 -5.28 -13.62 -6.61
C SER A 56 -5.01 -14.52 -7.82
N SER A 57 -4.40 -13.98 -8.88
CA SER A 57 -3.97 -14.79 -10.03
C SER A 57 -2.86 -15.77 -9.65
N VAL A 58 -1.91 -15.34 -8.82
CA VAL A 58 -0.87 -16.21 -8.25
C VAL A 58 -1.49 -17.31 -7.39
N ALA A 59 -2.47 -16.96 -6.54
CA ALA A 59 -3.20 -17.92 -5.74
C ALA A 59 -3.91 -18.96 -6.61
N TRP A 60 -4.63 -18.50 -7.63
CA TRP A 60 -5.34 -19.39 -8.57
C TRP A 60 -4.41 -20.34 -9.30
N ILE A 61 -3.28 -19.85 -9.82
CA ILE A 61 -2.26 -20.67 -10.48
C ILE A 61 -1.71 -21.71 -9.51
N GLY A 62 -1.30 -21.29 -8.30
CA GLY A 62 -0.76 -22.18 -7.29
C GLY A 62 -1.73 -23.30 -6.89
N MET A 63 -3.01 -22.98 -6.74
CA MET A 63 -4.08 -23.95 -6.48
C MET A 63 -4.23 -24.94 -7.65
N THR A 64 -4.19 -24.44 -8.89
CA THR A 64 -4.35 -25.27 -10.10
C THR A 64 -3.24 -26.32 -10.22
N ILE A 65 -2.00 -25.95 -9.85
CA ILE A 65 -0.85 -26.87 -9.82
C ILE A 65 -0.67 -27.59 -8.47
N GLN A 66 -1.68 -27.48 -7.60
CA GLN A 66 -1.78 -28.19 -6.32
C GLN A 66 -0.63 -27.89 -5.34
N LEU A 67 -0.13 -26.65 -5.31
CA LEU A 67 0.83 -26.25 -4.28
C LEU A 67 0.18 -26.19 -2.90
N PRO A 68 0.93 -26.48 -1.81
CA PRO A 68 0.44 -26.26 -0.45
C PRO A 68 0.02 -24.80 -0.23
N PRO A 69 -1.12 -24.52 0.42
CA PRO A 69 -1.62 -23.16 0.59
C PRO A 69 -0.62 -22.19 1.27
N LEU A 70 0.14 -22.67 2.25
CA LEU A 70 1.19 -21.86 2.88
C LEU A 70 2.29 -21.47 1.87
N THR A 71 2.67 -22.38 0.98
CA THR A 71 3.64 -22.11 -0.09
C THR A 71 3.12 -21.03 -1.03
N ILE A 72 1.83 -21.11 -1.42
CA ILE A 72 1.16 -20.10 -2.22
C ILE A 72 1.19 -18.75 -1.50
N GLY A 73 0.94 -18.72 -0.19
CA GLY A 73 1.02 -17.51 0.63
C GLY A 73 2.39 -16.82 0.53
N PHE A 74 3.47 -17.57 0.64
CA PHE A 74 4.83 -17.03 0.47
C PHE A 74 5.09 -16.53 -0.96
N ILE A 75 4.59 -17.23 -1.98
CA ILE A 75 4.74 -16.78 -3.39
C ILE A 75 3.97 -15.48 -3.62
N ILE A 76 2.78 -15.31 -3.04
CA ILE A 76 2.02 -14.05 -3.09
C ILE A 76 2.84 -12.92 -2.45
N ILE A 77 3.41 -13.14 -1.27
CA ILE A 77 4.24 -12.16 -0.57
C ILE A 77 5.43 -11.76 -1.45
N ALA A 78 6.17 -12.73 -1.96
CA ALA A 78 7.32 -12.48 -2.83
C ALA A 78 6.89 -11.70 -4.09
N THR A 79 5.83 -12.13 -4.77
CA THR A 79 5.31 -11.46 -5.97
C THR A 79 4.93 -10.01 -5.68
N THR A 80 4.18 -9.76 -4.60
CA THR A 80 3.76 -8.41 -4.24
C THR A 80 4.93 -7.55 -3.81
N ALA A 81 5.94 -8.11 -3.12
CA ALA A 81 7.17 -7.41 -2.79
C ALA A 81 7.92 -6.97 -4.06
N PHE A 82 8.12 -7.86 -5.03
CA PHE A 82 8.77 -7.52 -6.30
C PHE A 82 7.98 -6.48 -7.09
N VAL A 83 6.66 -6.65 -7.20
CA VAL A 83 5.81 -5.73 -7.97
C VAL A 83 5.76 -4.34 -7.33
N THR A 84 5.84 -4.23 -6.01
CA THR A 84 5.85 -2.93 -5.30
C THR A 84 7.24 -2.38 -5.03
N GLY A 85 8.28 -3.13 -5.38
CA GLY A 85 9.67 -2.80 -5.04
C GLY A 85 9.92 -2.84 -3.54
N ALA A 86 9.19 -3.66 -2.80
CA ALA A 86 9.25 -3.88 -1.34
C ALA A 86 9.07 -2.61 -0.47
N MET A 87 8.68 -1.47 -1.05
CA MET A 87 8.64 -0.15 -0.39
C MET A 87 7.91 -0.16 0.96
N HIS A 88 6.82 -0.94 1.08
CA HIS A 88 6.05 -0.99 2.32
C HIS A 88 6.73 -1.87 3.39
N TYR A 89 7.42 -2.93 2.97
CA TYR A 89 8.20 -3.77 3.88
C TYR A 89 9.44 -3.04 4.38
N ASP A 90 10.10 -2.29 3.51
CA ASP A 90 11.21 -1.41 3.83
C ASP A 90 10.79 -0.36 4.88
N GLY A 91 9.71 0.36 4.61
CA GLY A 91 9.16 1.32 5.57
C GLY A 91 8.73 0.69 6.90
N MET A 92 8.27 -0.57 6.92
CA MET A 92 7.96 -1.28 8.16
C MET A 92 9.23 -1.61 8.95
N ALA A 93 10.28 -2.10 8.28
CA ALA A 93 11.57 -2.36 8.90
C ALA A 93 12.16 -1.09 9.51
N ASP A 94 12.19 0.00 8.73
CA ASP A 94 12.64 1.32 9.18
C ASP A 94 11.89 1.81 10.42
N CYS A 95 10.56 1.66 10.41
CA CYS A 95 9.73 2.05 11.55
C CYS A 95 10.07 1.22 12.80
N LEU A 96 10.24 -0.08 12.67
CA LEU A 96 10.59 -0.95 13.78
C LEU A 96 11.97 -0.61 14.35
N ASP A 97 12.96 -0.43 13.50
CA ASP A 97 14.29 -0.05 13.93
C ASP A 97 14.31 1.35 14.56
N GLY A 98 13.64 2.31 13.95
CA GLY A 98 13.60 3.68 14.47
C GLY A 98 12.84 3.83 15.78
N LEU A 99 11.67 3.17 15.92
CA LEU A 99 10.84 3.28 17.12
C LEU A 99 11.47 2.60 18.33
N TRP A 100 12.09 1.44 18.15
CA TRP A 100 12.71 0.68 19.25
C TRP A 100 14.17 1.03 19.47
N GLY A 101 14.92 1.44 18.41
CA GLY A 101 16.33 1.82 18.52
C GLY A 101 16.57 3.26 18.92
N GLY A 102 15.63 4.18 18.64
CA GLY A 102 15.79 5.62 18.92
C GLY A 102 15.06 6.11 20.16
N TRP A 103 15.75 6.88 21.01
CA TRP A 103 15.19 7.47 22.23
C TRP A 103 14.55 8.84 22.00
N THR A 104 15.01 9.59 21.00
CA THR A 104 14.46 10.90 20.64
C THR A 104 13.87 10.87 19.23
N PRO A 105 12.93 11.80 18.91
CA PRO A 105 12.39 11.87 17.54
C PRO A 105 13.47 12.06 16.47
N ALA A 106 14.52 12.84 16.75
CA ALA A 106 15.63 13.04 15.82
C ALA A 106 16.40 11.73 15.56
N GLN A 107 16.76 11.00 16.63
CA GLN A 107 17.43 9.71 16.52
C GLN A 107 16.59 8.67 15.74
N ARG A 108 15.29 8.61 15.99
CA ARG A 108 14.37 7.74 15.25
C ARG A 108 14.38 8.03 13.76
N LEU A 109 14.29 9.31 13.40
CA LEU A 109 14.32 9.72 12.00
C LEU A 109 15.68 9.48 11.34
N ASP A 110 16.78 9.57 12.08
CA ASP A 110 18.12 9.27 11.57
C ASP A 110 18.30 7.77 11.33
N ILE A 111 17.84 6.92 12.28
CA ILE A 111 17.84 5.46 12.10
C ILE A 111 17.01 5.06 10.86
N MET A 112 15.80 5.63 10.71
CA MET A 112 14.93 5.38 9.55
C MET A 112 15.50 5.86 8.21
N LYS A 113 16.61 6.60 8.18
CA LYS A 113 17.32 7.04 6.96
C LYS A 113 18.48 6.13 6.61
N ASP A 114 18.96 5.36 7.57
CA ASP A 114 20.04 4.42 7.34
C ASP A 114 19.54 3.32 6.40
N SER A 115 20.34 2.99 5.40
CA SER A 115 20.03 1.91 4.46
C SER A 115 20.29 0.50 5.01
N HIS A 116 20.82 0.41 6.23
CA HIS A 116 21.07 -0.87 6.89
C HIS A 116 19.84 -1.29 7.71
N ILE A 117 19.46 -2.55 7.57
CA ILE A 117 18.43 -3.14 8.41
C ILE A 117 19.00 -3.48 9.78
N GLY A 118 18.33 -3.02 10.83
CA GLY A 118 18.65 -3.38 12.21
C GLY A 118 17.99 -4.68 12.65
N VAL A 119 18.27 -5.09 13.87
CA VAL A 119 17.73 -6.35 14.43
C VAL A 119 16.22 -6.28 14.62
N TYR A 120 15.69 -5.15 15.07
CA TYR A 120 14.24 -4.99 15.26
C TYR A 120 13.48 -5.05 13.93
N GLY A 121 14.00 -4.40 12.88
CA GLY A 121 13.44 -4.46 11.54
C GLY A 121 13.48 -5.87 10.98
N ALA A 122 14.62 -6.56 11.10
CA ALA A 122 14.77 -7.93 10.61
C ALA A 122 13.82 -8.91 11.32
N VAL A 123 13.78 -8.91 12.66
CA VAL A 123 12.87 -9.77 13.44
C VAL A 123 11.42 -9.43 13.15
N GLY A 124 11.08 -8.14 13.10
CA GLY A 124 9.73 -7.70 12.79
C GLY A 124 9.26 -8.11 11.40
N LEU A 125 10.12 -8.02 10.38
CA LEU A 125 9.80 -8.52 9.04
C LEU A 125 9.57 -10.03 9.04
N VAL A 126 10.42 -10.83 9.70
CA VAL A 126 10.23 -12.29 9.78
C VAL A 126 8.88 -12.62 10.40
N CYS A 127 8.52 -11.98 11.53
CA CYS A 127 7.23 -12.17 12.19
C CYS A 127 6.06 -11.73 11.30
N LEU A 128 6.16 -10.56 10.68
CA LEU A 128 5.11 -10.02 9.79
C LEU A 128 4.88 -10.91 8.58
N LEU A 129 5.95 -11.32 7.89
CA LEU A 129 5.86 -12.14 6.68
C LEU A 129 5.33 -13.55 7.01
N GLY A 130 5.76 -14.13 8.14
CA GLY A 130 5.24 -15.41 8.63
C GLY A 130 3.74 -15.34 8.96
N LEU A 131 3.31 -14.29 9.69
CA LEU A 131 1.89 -14.07 9.99
C LEU A 131 1.09 -13.85 8.70
N GLN A 132 1.60 -13.04 7.78
CA GLN A 132 0.93 -12.77 6.51
C GLN A 132 0.79 -14.04 5.67
N ALA A 133 1.80 -14.90 5.61
CA ALA A 133 1.74 -16.18 4.90
C ALA A 133 0.68 -17.10 5.51
N SER A 134 0.59 -17.20 6.83
CA SER A 134 -0.43 -17.98 7.54
C SER A 134 -1.85 -17.46 7.29
N LEU A 135 -2.03 -16.13 7.23
CA LEU A 135 -3.33 -15.53 6.91
C LEU A 135 -3.72 -15.79 5.45
N TYR A 136 -2.77 -15.75 4.51
CA TYR A 136 -3.04 -16.15 3.12
C TYR A 136 -3.40 -17.63 3.01
N GLU A 137 -2.76 -18.52 3.76
CA GLU A 137 -3.13 -19.93 3.80
C GLU A 137 -4.60 -20.12 4.17
N GLN A 138 -5.07 -19.43 5.20
CA GLN A 138 -6.48 -19.48 5.61
C GLN A 138 -7.42 -18.89 4.56
N LEU A 139 -7.07 -17.76 3.96
CA LEU A 139 -7.87 -17.14 2.91
C LEU A 139 -7.99 -18.05 1.68
N ILE A 140 -6.87 -18.60 1.19
CA ILE A 140 -6.82 -19.47 0.01
C ILE A 140 -7.68 -20.70 0.22
N SER A 141 -7.71 -21.26 1.43
CA SER A 141 -8.53 -22.43 1.77
C SER A 141 -10.04 -22.14 1.73
N GLN A 142 -10.44 -20.87 1.82
CA GLN A 142 -11.86 -20.46 1.77
C GLN A 142 -12.22 -19.81 0.44
N SER A 143 -11.50 -18.75 0.06
CA SER A 143 -11.72 -17.98 -1.17
C SER A 143 -10.53 -17.10 -1.47
N ILE A 144 -10.18 -16.96 -2.75
CA ILE A 144 -9.11 -16.04 -3.19
C ILE A 144 -9.59 -14.61 -3.43
N TRP A 145 -10.89 -14.38 -3.58
CA TRP A 145 -11.45 -13.07 -3.92
C TRP A 145 -11.20 -11.99 -2.85
N PRO A 146 -11.28 -12.28 -1.54
CA PRO A 146 -11.00 -11.28 -0.51
C PRO A 146 -9.59 -10.69 -0.57
N ILE A 147 -8.62 -11.39 -1.19
CA ILE A 147 -7.25 -10.87 -1.37
C ILE A 147 -7.28 -9.54 -2.14
N ILE A 148 -8.15 -9.44 -3.16
CA ILE A 148 -8.30 -8.21 -3.96
C ILE A 148 -8.78 -7.06 -3.09
N GLY A 149 -9.81 -7.30 -2.29
CA GLY A 149 -10.40 -6.27 -1.42
C GLY A 149 -9.46 -5.82 -0.31
N ILE A 150 -8.75 -6.76 0.32
CA ILE A 150 -7.75 -6.46 1.35
C ILE A 150 -6.64 -5.58 0.78
N MET A 151 -6.14 -5.90 -0.41
CA MET A 151 -5.13 -5.09 -1.08
C MET A 151 -5.66 -3.70 -1.46
N ALA A 152 -6.91 -3.58 -1.92
CA ALA A 152 -7.52 -2.32 -2.27
C ALA A 152 -7.68 -1.40 -1.05
N ILE A 153 -8.28 -1.92 0.03
CA ILE A 153 -8.52 -1.11 1.23
C ILE A 153 -7.21 -0.73 1.92
N SER A 154 -6.19 -1.61 1.93
CA SER A 154 -4.91 -1.33 2.57
C SER A 154 -4.16 -0.16 1.92
N ARG A 155 -4.32 0.05 0.61
CA ARG A 155 -3.74 1.21 -0.09
C ARG A 155 -4.62 2.46 0.08
N ALA A 156 -5.92 2.29 0.11
CA ALA A 156 -6.86 3.39 0.34
C ALA A 156 -6.67 4.05 1.72
N VAL A 157 -6.43 3.25 2.78
CA VAL A 157 -6.22 3.74 4.16
C VAL A 157 -4.97 4.61 4.31
N MET A 158 -3.99 4.49 3.43
CA MET A 158 -2.82 5.39 3.46
C MET A 158 -3.22 6.86 3.27
N VAL A 159 -4.29 7.13 2.51
CA VAL A 159 -4.68 8.51 2.14
C VAL A 159 -5.22 9.30 3.33
N PRO A 160 -6.16 8.81 4.16
CA PRO A 160 -6.53 9.49 5.40
C PRO A 160 -5.35 9.70 6.34
N VAL A 161 -4.47 8.71 6.52
CA VAL A 161 -3.25 8.89 7.34
C VAL A 161 -2.41 10.08 6.84
N MET A 162 -2.19 10.18 5.52
CA MET A 162 -1.48 11.32 4.91
C MET A 162 -2.27 12.63 5.03
N THR A 163 -3.60 12.58 5.14
CA THR A 163 -4.46 13.77 5.26
C THR A 163 -4.40 14.36 6.66
N TRP A 164 -4.40 13.52 7.69
CA TRP A 164 -4.49 14.00 9.08
C TRP A 164 -3.15 14.14 9.76
N LEU A 165 -2.16 13.31 9.42
CA LEU A 165 -0.84 13.41 10.04
C LEU A 165 0.08 14.34 9.26
N PRO A 166 0.83 15.22 9.96
CA PRO A 166 1.84 16.04 9.32
C PRO A 166 3.04 15.19 8.88
N ASN A 167 3.70 15.59 7.79
CA ASN A 167 4.94 14.96 7.38
C ASN A 167 6.02 15.15 8.45
N SER A 168 6.67 14.07 8.85
CA SER A 168 7.78 14.10 9.82
C SER A 168 9.07 14.71 9.22
N ARG A 169 9.15 14.82 7.90
CA ARG A 169 10.30 15.31 7.15
C ARG A 169 9.87 16.32 6.09
N THR A 170 10.76 17.25 5.77
CA THR A 170 10.57 18.24 4.68
C THR A 170 10.99 17.73 3.31
N SER A 171 11.60 16.53 3.24
CA SER A 171 12.08 15.89 2.01
C SER A 171 11.64 14.43 1.98
N GLY A 172 11.77 13.79 0.81
CA GLY A 172 11.37 12.40 0.57
C GLY A 172 10.04 12.29 -0.16
N LEU A 173 9.64 11.04 -0.44
CA LEU A 173 8.50 10.73 -1.31
C LEU A 173 7.18 11.32 -0.79
N SER A 174 6.91 11.16 0.52
CA SER A 174 5.69 11.69 1.14
C SER A 174 5.61 13.22 1.07
N ALA A 175 6.75 13.91 1.29
CA ALA A 175 6.81 15.35 1.16
C ALA A 175 6.59 15.83 -0.28
N GLN A 176 7.10 15.09 -1.27
CA GLN A 176 6.90 15.40 -2.69
C GLN A 176 5.44 15.20 -3.13
N VAL A 177 4.79 14.15 -2.69
CA VAL A 177 3.36 13.90 -2.97
C VAL A 177 2.49 14.98 -2.33
N GLY A 178 2.85 15.41 -1.14
CA GLY A 178 2.11 16.41 -0.37
C GLY A 178 0.92 15.84 0.39
N ARG A 179 0.16 16.74 1.02
CA ARG A 179 -0.97 16.38 1.88
C ARG A 179 -2.28 16.32 1.10
N PRO A 180 -2.96 15.17 1.04
CA PRO A 180 -4.26 15.05 0.37
C PRO A 180 -5.35 15.86 1.08
N SER A 181 -6.37 16.27 0.33
CA SER A 181 -7.58 16.87 0.90
C SER A 181 -8.48 15.79 1.51
N VAL A 182 -9.38 16.20 2.41
CA VAL A 182 -10.39 15.30 3.01
C VAL A 182 -11.23 14.65 1.92
N SER A 183 -11.61 15.39 0.88
CA SER A 183 -12.38 14.84 -0.24
C SER A 183 -11.61 13.77 -1.02
N THR A 184 -10.30 13.93 -1.19
CA THR A 184 -9.43 12.91 -1.80
C THR A 184 -9.38 11.64 -0.91
N ALA A 185 -9.28 11.81 0.41
CA ALA A 185 -9.28 10.69 1.35
C ALA A 185 -10.61 9.92 1.37
N VAL A 186 -11.74 10.65 1.40
CA VAL A 186 -13.08 10.05 1.33
C VAL A 186 -13.26 9.25 0.03
N LEU A 187 -12.82 9.81 -1.10
CA LEU A 187 -12.93 9.11 -2.38
C LEU A 187 -12.04 7.86 -2.41
N ALA A 188 -10.80 7.95 -1.91
CA ALA A 188 -9.90 6.80 -1.82
C ALA A 188 -10.51 5.67 -0.98
N LEU A 189 -11.00 6.00 0.23
CA LEU A 189 -11.69 5.04 1.10
C LEU A 189 -12.94 4.46 0.44
N GLY A 190 -13.74 5.30 -0.24
CA GLY A 190 -14.92 4.85 -0.96
C GLY A 190 -14.59 3.79 -2.01
N VAL A 191 -13.57 4.05 -2.84
CA VAL A 191 -13.10 3.10 -3.84
C VAL A 191 -12.61 1.80 -3.19
N GLY A 192 -11.74 1.89 -2.18
CA GLY A 192 -11.22 0.71 -1.48
C GLY A 192 -12.31 -0.11 -0.80
N SER A 193 -13.27 0.57 -0.15
CA SER A 193 -14.40 -0.08 0.53
C SER A 193 -15.36 -0.78 -0.44
N VAL A 194 -15.68 -0.16 -1.57
CA VAL A 194 -16.51 -0.79 -2.61
C VAL A 194 -15.87 -2.07 -3.12
N VAL A 195 -14.57 -2.03 -3.43
CA VAL A 195 -13.84 -3.24 -3.87
C VAL A 195 -13.83 -4.30 -2.77
N ALA A 196 -13.61 -3.92 -1.51
CA ALA A 196 -13.61 -4.87 -0.39
C ALA A 196 -14.98 -5.51 -0.18
N LEU A 197 -16.08 -4.75 -0.31
CA LEU A 197 -17.45 -5.29 -0.23
C LEU A 197 -17.73 -6.29 -1.35
N LEU A 198 -17.42 -5.92 -2.60
CA LEU A 198 -17.69 -6.75 -3.77
C LEU A 198 -16.89 -8.06 -3.77
N THR A 199 -15.73 -8.09 -3.11
CA THR A 199 -14.86 -9.27 -3.05
C THR A 199 -15.00 -10.08 -1.75
N GLY A 200 -15.93 -9.72 -0.87
CA GLY A 200 -16.14 -10.41 0.40
C GLY A 200 -15.12 -10.07 1.50
N ALA A 201 -14.32 -9.03 1.30
CA ALA A 201 -13.34 -8.56 2.27
C ALA A 201 -13.91 -7.51 3.26
N TRP A 202 -15.23 -7.53 3.52
CA TRP A 202 -15.88 -6.56 4.40
C TRP A 202 -15.27 -6.44 5.82
N PRO A 203 -14.69 -7.51 6.45
CA PRO A 203 -14.05 -7.32 7.75
C PRO A 203 -12.84 -6.39 7.69
N ALA A 204 -12.14 -6.33 6.55
CA ALA A 204 -11.01 -5.42 6.38
C ALA A 204 -11.42 -3.94 6.43
N ILE A 205 -12.68 -3.61 6.08
CA ILE A 205 -13.22 -2.26 6.19
C ILE A 205 -13.32 -1.83 7.66
N LEU A 206 -13.74 -2.75 8.55
CA LEU A 206 -13.82 -2.47 9.98
C LEU A 206 -12.43 -2.20 10.57
N VAL A 207 -11.43 -3.00 10.20
CA VAL A 207 -10.05 -2.77 10.62
C VAL A 207 -9.53 -1.42 10.10
N ALA A 208 -9.82 -1.09 8.84
CA ALA A 208 -9.44 0.17 8.25
C ALA A 208 -10.08 1.39 8.97
N ALA A 209 -11.34 1.26 9.37
CA ALA A 209 -12.05 2.32 10.10
C ALA A 209 -11.51 2.56 11.52
N LEU A 210 -10.90 1.54 12.14
CA LEU A 210 -10.25 1.67 13.45
C LEU A 210 -8.84 2.27 13.35
N ALA A 211 -8.21 2.21 12.17
CA ALA A 211 -6.85 2.69 11.91
C ALA A 211 -6.80 4.11 11.33
N ALA A 212 -7.94 4.66 10.90
CA ALA A 212 -8.07 5.99 10.29
C ALA A 212 -8.45 7.06 11.32
#